data_ea7b8defa3450deed134f7c98e529e7c
#
_entry.id   ea7b8defa3450deed134f7c98e529e7c
#
_cell.length_a   1.000
_cell.length_b   1.000
_cell.length_c   1.000
_cell.angle_alpha   90.00
_cell.angle_beta   90.00
_cell.angle_gamma   90.00
#
_symmetry.space_group_name_H-M   'P 1'
#
loop_
_entity.id
_entity.type
_entity.pdbx_description
1 polymer ?
#
loop_
_entity_poly.entity_id
_entity_poly.type
_entity_poly.pdbx_seq_one_letter_code
_entity_poly.pdbx_strand_id
1 'polypeptide(L)'
;MKNLKIMNMLLGGLLALGTLTACGGSDDDDKPEPTPPQPTEKVLTSVRIDYTATVSQQLLDVANVTVRYVGENGQVASEQMSSTTWTKSVTIPLPAKAGLNIQPILKGEVAEGEYDLSADGQMAYIWLDQDGEQLKAGGTERTRALNAQFYADGIGQYLGAISVNCQLARAFAKDYSISDTAITWGGNAGDDSTQGTGISNDGATGDNR
;
A
#
# COMPACT_ATOMS: atom_id res chain seq x y z
N MET A 1 11.97 36.63 -0.69
CA MET A 1 10.55 36.99 -0.67
C MET A 1 10.02 36.82 -2.11
N LYS A 2 9.36 35.72 -2.44
CA LYS A 2 8.55 35.59 -3.67
C LYS A 2 7.35 34.74 -3.31
N ASN A 3 6.18 35.36 -3.31
CA ASN A 3 4.88 34.77 -3.01
C ASN A 3 4.46 33.84 -4.14
N LEU A 4 4.27 32.56 -3.83
CA LEU A 4 3.64 31.59 -4.72
C LEU A 4 2.13 31.63 -4.49
N LYS A 5 1.40 32.24 -5.43
CA LYS A 5 -0.07 32.28 -5.45
C LYS A 5 -0.60 30.90 -5.81
N ILE A 6 -1.32 30.27 -4.87
CA ILE A 6 -2.13 29.08 -5.10
C ILE A 6 -3.36 29.52 -5.87
N MET A 7 -3.49 29.06 -7.11
CA MET A 7 -4.64 29.33 -7.98
C MET A 7 -5.67 28.22 -7.76
N ASN A 8 -6.67 28.51 -6.92
CA ASN A 8 -7.88 27.70 -6.77
C ASN A 8 -8.70 27.82 -8.07
N MET A 9 -8.78 26.74 -8.84
CA MET A 9 -9.67 26.63 -9.98
C MET A 9 -10.98 25.97 -9.52
N LEU A 10 -11.94 26.83 -9.18
CA LEU A 10 -13.34 26.49 -8.93
C LEU A 10 -13.99 26.25 -10.31
N LEU A 11 -14.23 25.00 -10.66
CA LEU A 11 -15.04 24.66 -11.85
C LEU A 11 -16.51 24.54 -11.43
N GLY A 12 -17.24 25.64 -11.62
CA GLY A 12 -18.69 25.69 -11.43
C GLY A 12 -19.43 24.90 -12.50
N GLY A 13 -20.15 23.87 -12.08
CA GLY A 13 -21.08 23.13 -12.94
C GLY A 13 -22.33 23.94 -13.22
N LEU A 14 -22.58 24.25 -14.49
CA LEU A 14 -23.77 24.92 -14.98
C LEU A 14 -24.86 23.85 -15.26
N LEU A 15 -25.85 23.74 -14.39
CA LEU A 15 -27.08 22.98 -14.60
C LEU A 15 -27.97 23.76 -15.56
N ALA A 16 -28.03 23.39 -16.82
CA ALA A 16 -29.01 23.87 -17.80
C ALA A 16 -30.28 23.02 -17.72
N LEU A 17 -31.28 23.48 -17.00
CA LEU A 17 -32.67 22.99 -17.09
C LEU A 17 -33.30 23.55 -18.34
N GLY A 18 -33.30 22.76 -19.42
CA GLY A 18 -34.05 23.05 -20.63
C GLY A 18 -35.47 22.54 -20.51
N THR A 19 -36.43 23.44 -20.25
CA THR A 19 -37.88 23.17 -20.44
C THR A 19 -38.22 23.30 -21.89
N LEU A 20 -38.46 22.18 -22.57
CA LEU A 20 -39.06 22.17 -23.90
C LEU A 20 -40.59 22.08 -23.78
N THR A 21 -41.28 23.20 -23.98
CA THR A 21 -42.70 23.23 -24.30
C THR A 21 -42.84 22.92 -25.80
N ALA A 22 -43.31 21.73 -26.12
CA ALA A 22 -43.70 21.37 -27.48
C ALA A 22 -45.22 21.60 -27.62
N CYS A 23 -45.59 22.44 -28.55
CA CYS A 23 -46.97 22.61 -29.02
C CYS A 23 -47.04 22.19 -30.49
N GLY A 24 -47.81 21.14 -30.80
CA GLY A 24 -48.65 20.97 -31.94
C GLY A 24 -48.03 20.60 -33.29
N GLY A 25 -48.56 19.51 -33.87
CA GLY A 25 -48.56 19.26 -35.31
C GLY A 25 -48.43 17.76 -35.66
N SER A 26 -49.52 17.21 -36.17
CA SER A 26 -49.72 15.84 -36.70
C SER A 26 -48.72 15.42 -37.75
N ASP A 27 -48.50 14.17 -37.80
CA ASP A 27 -48.44 13.16 -38.84
C ASP A 27 -47.21 12.28 -38.84
N ASP A 28 -47.50 11.00 -38.69
CA ASP A 28 -46.84 9.80 -39.21
C ASP A 28 -45.33 9.84 -39.44
N ASP A 29 -44.62 9.28 -38.45
CA ASP A 29 -43.58 8.26 -38.66
C ASP A 29 -43.11 7.79 -37.26
N ASP A 30 -43.62 6.65 -36.82
CA ASP A 30 -43.18 5.92 -35.62
C ASP A 30 -41.72 5.43 -35.81
N LYS A 31 -40.80 6.37 -35.82
CA LYS A 31 -39.40 6.07 -35.67
C LYS A 31 -39.12 6.12 -34.18
N PRO A 32 -38.75 4.98 -33.54
CA PRO A 32 -38.42 4.98 -32.12
C PRO A 32 -37.27 5.96 -31.89
N GLU A 33 -37.54 7.01 -31.12
CA GLU A 33 -36.47 7.92 -30.65
C GLU A 33 -35.38 7.08 -30.01
N PRO A 34 -34.11 7.32 -30.37
CA PRO A 34 -33.02 6.61 -29.73
C PRO A 34 -33.06 6.91 -28.21
N THR A 35 -33.35 5.89 -27.43
CA THR A 35 -33.36 5.97 -25.98
C THR A 35 -32.00 6.53 -25.55
N PRO A 36 -31.95 7.63 -24.79
CA PRO A 36 -30.65 8.14 -24.28
C PRO A 36 -29.90 7.02 -23.61
N PRO A 37 -28.57 6.89 -23.82
CA PRO A 37 -27.78 5.87 -23.15
C PRO A 37 -27.98 6.00 -21.66
N GLN A 38 -28.47 4.95 -21.04
CA GLN A 38 -28.64 4.89 -19.59
C GLN A 38 -27.27 5.04 -18.95
N PRO A 39 -27.10 5.93 -17.95
CA PRO A 39 -25.81 6.04 -17.26
C PRO A 39 -25.38 4.67 -16.75
N THR A 40 -24.21 4.22 -17.17
CA THR A 40 -23.65 2.95 -16.68
C THR A 40 -23.33 3.13 -15.19
N GLU A 41 -23.91 2.28 -14.36
CA GLU A 41 -23.63 2.30 -12.92
C GLU A 41 -22.14 2.04 -12.70
N LYS A 42 -21.48 2.89 -11.93
CA LYS A 42 -20.08 2.75 -11.58
C LYS A 42 -19.94 1.68 -10.49
N VAL A 43 -19.19 0.62 -10.79
CA VAL A 43 -19.01 -0.53 -9.90
C VAL A 43 -17.57 -0.57 -9.40
N LEU A 44 -17.41 -0.71 -8.09
CA LEU A 44 -16.09 -0.92 -7.47
C LEU A 44 -15.47 -2.22 -7.92
N THR A 45 -14.29 -2.17 -8.54
CA THR A 45 -13.60 -3.35 -9.08
C THR A 45 -12.19 -3.55 -8.54
N SER A 46 -11.49 -2.47 -8.20
CA SER A 46 -10.08 -2.54 -7.82
C SER A 46 -9.66 -1.47 -6.82
N VAL A 47 -8.49 -1.63 -6.27
CA VAL A 47 -7.81 -0.65 -5.43
C VAL A 47 -6.44 -0.37 -6.02
N ARG A 48 -6.09 0.91 -6.19
CA ARG A 48 -4.72 1.32 -6.47
C ARG A 48 -3.99 1.56 -5.16
N ILE A 49 -2.81 1.00 -5.06
CA ILE A 49 -1.91 1.11 -3.90
C ILE A 49 -0.64 1.80 -4.35
N ASP A 50 -0.29 2.88 -3.65
CA ASP A 50 0.95 3.61 -3.82
C ASP A 50 1.84 3.35 -2.60
N TYR A 51 2.86 2.51 -2.76
CA TYR A 51 3.83 2.16 -1.73
C TYR A 51 4.97 3.16 -1.70
N THR A 52 5.46 3.47 -0.51
CA THR A 52 6.69 4.25 -0.28
C THR A 52 7.48 3.61 0.86
N ALA A 53 8.78 3.41 0.65
CA ALA A 53 9.73 3.05 1.69
C ALA A 53 10.80 4.13 1.76
N THR A 54 11.12 4.60 2.95
CA THR A 54 12.18 5.60 3.19
C THR A 54 13.14 5.09 4.25
N VAL A 55 14.44 5.20 3.98
CA VAL A 55 15.50 4.80 4.91
C VAL A 55 16.60 5.86 4.95
N SER A 56 17.38 5.90 6.03
CA SER A 56 18.56 6.78 6.10
C SER A 56 19.65 6.33 5.14
N GLN A 57 20.51 7.26 4.71
CA GLN A 57 21.68 6.94 3.89
C GLN A 57 22.61 6.00 4.63
N GLN A 58 22.84 6.22 5.94
CA GLN A 58 23.69 5.36 6.74
C GLN A 58 23.18 3.92 6.84
N LEU A 59 21.85 3.71 6.81
CA LEU A 59 21.29 2.36 6.72
C LEU A 59 21.64 1.70 5.38
N LEU A 60 21.56 2.44 4.28
CA LEU A 60 21.98 1.93 2.96
C LEU A 60 23.48 1.67 2.88
N ASP A 61 24.30 2.41 3.60
CA ASP A 61 25.75 2.23 3.62
C ASP A 61 26.14 0.89 4.30
N VAL A 62 25.46 0.52 5.38
CA VAL A 62 25.79 -0.67 6.18
C VAL A 62 24.97 -1.91 5.79
N ALA A 63 23.82 -1.75 5.11
CA ALA A 63 22.91 -2.86 4.78
C ALA A 63 22.44 -2.85 3.33
N ASN A 64 22.20 -4.04 2.79
CA ASN A 64 21.38 -4.24 1.61
C ASN A 64 19.91 -4.20 2.04
N VAL A 65 19.17 -3.21 1.58
CA VAL A 65 17.76 -3.03 1.96
C VAL A 65 16.88 -3.51 0.82
N THR A 66 16.03 -4.51 1.10
CA THR A 66 15.03 -5.03 0.17
C THR A 66 13.65 -4.59 0.62
N VAL A 67 12.86 -4.03 -0.30
CA VAL A 67 11.43 -3.79 -0.10
C VAL A 67 10.67 -4.96 -0.70
N ARG A 68 9.84 -5.61 0.11
CA ARG A 68 8.86 -6.61 -0.35
C ARG A 68 7.48 -5.99 -0.35
N TYR A 69 6.71 -6.26 -1.38
CA TYR A 69 5.37 -5.68 -1.54
C TYR A 69 4.46 -6.64 -2.29
N VAL A 70 3.15 -6.47 -2.15
CA VAL A 70 2.18 -7.23 -2.95
C VAL A 70 2.00 -6.52 -4.29
N GLY A 71 2.30 -7.20 -5.39
CA GLY A 71 2.16 -6.72 -6.75
C GLY A 71 0.74 -6.86 -7.31
N GLU A 72 0.55 -6.44 -8.57
CA GLU A 72 -0.75 -6.43 -9.27
C GLU A 72 -1.42 -7.81 -9.35
N ASN A 73 -0.61 -8.88 -9.41
CA ASN A 73 -1.09 -10.26 -9.45
C ASN A 73 -1.44 -10.83 -8.06
N GLY A 74 -1.37 -10.02 -7.00
CA GLY A 74 -1.61 -10.44 -5.62
C GLY A 74 -0.46 -11.27 -5.00
N GLN A 75 0.67 -11.42 -5.70
CA GLN A 75 1.86 -12.12 -5.21
C GLN A 75 2.88 -11.16 -4.61
N VAL A 76 3.68 -11.66 -3.68
CA VAL A 76 4.79 -10.90 -3.12
C VAL A 76 5.89 -10.75 -4.17
N ALA A 77 6.26 -9.51 -4.42
CA ALA A 77 7.43 -9.12 -5.20
C ALA A 77 8.47 -8.47 -4.28
N SER A 78 9.72 -8.41 -4.73
CA SER A 78 10.81 -7.78 -3.98
C SER A 78 11.72 -6.97 -4.89
N GLU A 79 12.13 -5.80 -4.42
CA GLU A 79 13.05 -4.89 -5.10
C GLU A 79 14.08 -4.36 -4.11
N GLN A 80 15.33 -4.29 -4.54
CA GLN A 80 16.41 -3.73 -3.71
C GLN A 80 16.38 -2.21 -3.80
N MET A 81 16.52 -1.54 -2.66
CA MET A 81 16.66 -0.09 -2.62
C MET A 81 18.07 0.33 -3.08
N SER A 82 18.13 1.23 -4.05
CA SER A 82 19.35 1.88 -4.53
C SER A 82 19.46 3.35 -4.08
N SER A 83 18.42 3.87 -3.44
CA SER A 83 18.32 5.24 -2.94
C SER A 83 17.54 5.25 -1.60
N THR A 84 17.61 6.34 -0.87
CA THR A 84 16.94 6.52 0.43
C THR A 84 15.41 6.50 0.34
N THR A 85 14.85 6.63 -0.85
CA THR A 85 13.42 6.52 -1.10
C THR A 85 13.14 5.56 -2.25
N TRP A 86 12.22 4.63 -2.02
CA TRP A 86 11.67 3.73 -3.02
C TRP A 86 10.16 3.92 -3.10
N THR A 87 9.60 3.88 -4.30
CA THR A 87 8.16 4.00 -4.54
C THR A 87 7.68 3.01 -5.58
N LYS A 88 6.44 2.52 -5.42
CA LYS A 88 5.78 1.61 -6.37
C LYS A 88 4.28 1.85 -6.36
N SER A 89 3.68 1.91 -7.54
CA SER A 89 2.22 1.95 -7.69
C SER A 89 1.75 0.65 -8.33
N VAL A 90 0.69 0.06 -7.78
CA VAL A 90 0.04 -1.15 -8.28
C VAL A 90 -1.47 -1.02 -8.23
N THR A 91 -2.18 -1.68 -9.15
CA THR A 91 -3.64 -1.79 -9.11
C THR A 91 -4.02 -3.25 -8.96
N ILE A 92 -4.78 -3.57 -7.90
CA ILE A 92 -5.13 -4.94 -7.53
C ILE A 92 -6.64 -5.11 -7.59
N PRO A 93 -7.16 -6.14 -8.33
CA PRO A 93 -8.59 -6.46 -8.35
C PRO A 93 -9.11 -6.84 -6.95
N LEU A 94 -10.34 -6.43 -6.61
CA LEU A 94 -10.98 -6.74 -5.34
C LEU A 94 -11.75 -8.07 -5.35
N PRO A 95 -11.77 -8.83 -4.23
CA PRO A 95 -11.10 -8.54 -2.96
C PRO A 95 -9.59 -8.72 -3.04
N ALA A 96 -8.83 -7.89 -2.32
CA ALA A 96 -7.38 -7.82 -2.43
C ALA A 96 -6.68 -7.90 -1.07
N LYS A 97 -5.43 -8.36 -1.08
CA LYS A 97 -4.48 -8.10 0.01
C LYS A 97 -3.38 -7.20 -0.53
N ALA A 98 -2.98 -6.23 0.26
CA ALA A 98 -1.86 -5.34 -0.05
C ALA A 98 -0.96 -5.21 1.16
N GLY A 99 0.32 -5.00 0.93
CA GLY A 99 1.27 -4.87 2.02
C GLY A 99 2.68 -4.55 1.56
N LEU A 100 3.45 -4.07 2.51
CA LEU A 100 4.83 -3.63 2.38
C LEU A 100 5.63 -4.16 3.55
N ASN A 101 6.87 -4.61 3.30
CA ASN A 101 7.84 -4.96 4.34
C ASN A 101 9.24 -4.50 3.93
N ILE A 102 9.96 -3.85 4.84
CA ILE A 102 11.35 -3.39 4.65
C ILE A 102 12.27 -4.39 5.31
N GLN A 103 13.20 -4.99 4.55
CA GLN A 103 14.13 -6.01 5.03
C GLN A 103 15.57 -5.61 4.76
N PRO A 104 16.28 -5.09 5.75
CA PRO A 104 17.71 -4.83 5.67
C PRO A 104 18.51 -6.10 6.05
N ILE A 105 19.58 -6.35 5.32
CA ILE A 105 20.56 -7.39 5.58
C ILE A 105 21.94 -6.75 5.62
N LEU A 106 22.70 -6.97 6.69
CA LEU A 106 24.03 -6.40 6.86
C LEU A 106 24.95 -6.78 5.69
N LYS A 107 25.72 -5.82 5.16
CA LYS A 107 26.64 -6.05 4.03
C LYS A 107 27.92 -6.77 4.44
N GLY A 108 28.29 -6.70 5.71
CA GLY A 108 29.54 -7.25 6.24
C GLY A 108 29.89 -6.66 7.61
N GLU A 109 31.17 -6.58 7.93
CA GLU A 109 31.62 -5.91 9.14
C GLU A 109 31.35 -4.40 9.04
N VAL A 110 30.87 -3.84 10.14
CA VAL A 110 30.60 -2.40 10.27
C VAL A 110 31.76 -1.77 11.03
N ALA A 111 32.29 -0.67 10.51
CA ALA A 111 33.35 0.06 11.18
C ALA A 111 32.88 0.57 12.54
N GLU A 112 33.81 0.70 13.48
CA GLU A 112 33.51 1.34 14.76
C GLU A 112 33.01 2.76 14.54
N GLY A 113 31.95 3.14 15.26
CA GLY A 113 31.33 4.45 15.11
C GLY A 113 29.89 4.49 15.58
N GLU A 114 29.30 5.64 15.44
CA GLU A 114 27.90 5.93 15.78
C GLU A 114 27.11 6.14 14.48
N TYR A 115 25.93 5.52 14.38
CA TYR A 115 25.11 5.49 13.18
C TYR A 115 23.70 5.97 13.48
N ASP A 116 23.23 6.96 12.72
CA ASP A 116 21.84 7.39 12.69
C ASP A 116 21.07 6.53 11.67
N LEU A 117 20.29 5.58 12.18
CA LEU A 117 19.55 4.64 11.35
C LEU A 117 18.06 4.93 11.42
N SER A 118 17.41 4.98 10.26
CA SER A 118 15.96 5.14 10.20
C SER A 118 15.34 4.32 9.07
N ALA A 119 14.11 3.86 9.31
CA ALA A 119 13.27 3.20 8.32
C ALA A 119 11.79 3.55 8.56
N ASP A 120 11.07 3.84 7.49
CA ASP A 120 9.62 4.11 7.48
C ASP A 120 8.99 3.55 6.21
N GLY A 121 7.80 2.98 6.34
CA GLY A 121 7.01 2.45 5.24
C GLY A 121 5.61 3.07 5.21
N GLN A 122 5.13 3.38 4.02
CA GLN A 122 3.80 3.93 3.80
C GLN A 122 3.09 3.20 2.67
N MET A 123 1.79 3.08 2.80
CA MET A 123 0.87 2.57 1.79
C MET A 123 -0.31 3.52 1.68
N ALA A 124 -0.39 4.30 0.60
CA ALA A 124 -1.57 5.08 0.24
C ALA A 124 -2.45 4.27 -0.71
N TYR A 125 -3.77 4.45 -0.66
CA TYR A 125 -4.70 3.70 -1.50
C TYR A 125 -5.86 4.56 -1.97
N ILE A 126 -6.42 4.22 -3.14
CA ILE A 126 -7.67 4.75 -3.67
C ILE A 126 -8.52 3.63 -4.29
N TRP A 127 -9.84 3.79 -4.24
CA TRP A 127 -10.81 2.84 -4.78
C TRP A 127 -11.17 3.20 -6.21
N LEU A 128 -11.13 2.22 -7.12
CA LEU A 128 -11.34 2.42 -8.54
C LEU A 128 -12.56 1.64 -9.05
N ASP A 129 -13.25 2.24 -10.02
CA ASP A 129 -14.33 1.61 -10.76
C ASP A 129 -13.83 0.69 -11.90
N GLN A 130 -14.76 0.16 -12.68
CA GLN A 130 -14.48 -0.72 -13.82
C GLN A 130 -13.70 -0.03 -14.95
N ASP A 131 -13.69 1.29 -15.00
CA ASP A 131 -12.97 2.09 -15.99
C ASP A 131 -11.60 2.56 -15.50
N GLY A 132 -11.26 2.19 -14.25
CA GLY A 132 -10.01 2.60 -13.58
C GLY A 132 -10.07 4.03 -13.04
N GLU A 133 -11.24 4.65 -13.01
CA GLU A 133 -11.44 5.98 -12.44
C GLU A 133 -11.67 5.91 -10.93
N GLN A 134 -11.27 6.96 -10.23
CA GLN A 134 -11.47 7.03 -8.79
C GLN A 134 -12.95 7.09 -8.45
N LEU A 135 -13.44 6.04 -7.78
CA LEU A 135 -14.83 5.94 -7.31
C LEU A 135 -14.97 6.53 -5.90
N LYS A 136 -13.98 6.34 -5.05
CA LYS A 136 -13.96 6.86 -3.68
C LYS A 136 -12.54 7.23 -3.27
N ALA A 137 -12.42 8.28 -2.46
CA ALA A 137 -11.17 8.63 -1.80
C ALA A 137 -10.73 7.49 -0.87
N GLY A 138 -9.45 7.25 -0.84
CA GLY A 138 -8.83 6.27 0.04
C GLY A 138 -8.23 6.90 1.29
N GLY A 139 -7.14 6.33 1.74
CA GLY A 139 -6.39 6.76 2.91
C GLY A 139 -4.92 6.40 2.83
N THR A 140 -4.25 6.53 3.96
CA THR A 140 -2.83 6.22 4.09
C THR A 140 -2.59 5.41 5.35
N GLU A 141 -1.91 4.29 5.21
CA GLU A 141 -1.41 3.45 6.29
C GLU A 141 0.11 3.64 6.40
N ARG A 142 0.64 3.58 7.62
CA ARG A 142 2.09 3.71 7.86
C ARG A 142 2.57 2.61 8.78
N THR A 143 3.83 2.20 8.60
CA THR A 143 4.53 1.38 9.57
C THR A 143 4.83 2.22 10.83
N ARG A 144 5.27 1.55 11.88
CA ARG A 144 5.92 2.24 12.98
C ARG A 144 7.29 2.71 12.48
N ALA A 145 7.49 4.02 12.35
CA ALA A 145 8.79 4.58 12.02
C ALA A 145 9.82 4.18 13.09
N LEU A 146 10.96 3.68 12.64
CA LEU A 146 12.11 3.38 13.51
C LEU A 146 13.20 4.40 13.21
N ASN A 147 13.61 5.10 14.25
CA ASN A 147 14.70 6.07 14.19
C ASN A 147 15.49 5.96 15.50
N ALA A 148 16.75 5.60 15.41
CA ALA A 148 17.61 5.49 16.58
C ALA A 148 19.10 5.60 16.21
N GLN A 149 19.89 6.01 17.18
CA GLN A 149 21.34 6.02 17.15
C GLN A 149 21.88 4.70 17.69
N PHE A 150 22.83 4.11 16.99
CA PHE A 150 23.46 2.86 17.40
C PHE A 150 24.96 2.91 17.25
N TYR A 151 25.65 2.21 18.15
CA TYR A 151 27.03 1.80 17.94
C TYR A 151 27.10 0.57 17.03
N ALA A 152 28.22 0.34 16.40
CA ALA A 152 28.43 -0.72 15.42
C ALA A 152 27.97 -2.12 15.89
N ASP A 153 28.17 -2.44 17.15
CA ASP A 153 27.79 -3.72 17.79
C ASP A 153 26.26 -3.90 17.93
N GLY A 154 25.49 -2.82 17.99
CA GLY A 154 24.01 -2.84 18.11
C GLY A 154 23.28 -2.92 16.79
N ILE A 155 23.94 -2.67 15.66
CA ILE A 155 23.27 -2.54 14.33
C ILE A 155 22.53 -3.81 13.95
N GLY A 156 23.10 -4.99 14.14
CA GLY A 156 22.47 -6.26 13.76
C GLY A 156 21.11 -6.46 14.43
N GLN A 157 20.98 -6.13 15.72
CA GLN A 157 19.71 -6.20 16.44
C GLN A 157 18.67 -5.21 15.86
N TYR A 158 19.12 -4.01 15.52
CA TYR A 158 18.24 -2.99 14.93
C TYR A 158 17.71 -3.39 13.55
N LEU A 159 18.53 -4.00 12.69
CA LEU A 159 18.09 -4.52 11.40
C LEU A 159 16.98 -5.56 11.55
N GLY A 160 17.09 -6.44 12.54
CA GLY A 160 16.02 -7.37 12.91
C GLY A 160 14.74 -6.65 13.32
N ALA A 161 14.85 -5.59 14.13
CA ALA A 161 13.70 -4.79 14.55
C ALA A 161 13.03 -4.08 13.36
N ILE A 162 13.76 -3.59 12.35
CA ILE A 162 13.19 -3.03 11.13
C ILE A 162 12.33 -4.09 10.43
N SER A 163 12.86 -5.28 10.19
CA SER A 163 12.15 -6.35 9.48
C SER A 163 10.82 -6.73 10.14
N VAL A 164 10.71 -6.62 11.47
CA VAL A 164 9.49 -6.92 12.23
C VAL A 164 8.53 -5.75 12.29
N ASN A 165 9.03 -4.53 12.51
CA ASN A 165 8.18 -3.37 12.79
C ASN A 165 7.85 -2.54 11.54
N CYS A 166 8.71 -2.55 10.51
CA CYS A 166 8.46 -1.84 9.26
C CYS A 166 7.73 -2.74 8.26
N GLN A 167 6.53 -3.21 8.66
CA GLN A 167 5.63 -3.98 7.80
C GLN A 167 4.20 -3.49 7.91
N LEU A 168 3.49 -3.55 6.79
CA LEU A 168 2.06 -3.28 6.65
C LEU A 168 1.42 -4.46 5.94
N ALA A 169 0.23 -4.87 6.38
CA ALA A 169 -0.57 -5.88 5.71
C ALA A 169 -2.06 -5.57 5.92
N ARG A 170 -2.79 -5.35 4.82
CA ARG A 170 -4.22 -5.01 4.84
C ARG A 170 -4.98 -5.84 3.82
N ALA A 171 -6.20 -6.21 4.17
CA ALA A 171 -7.18 -6.78 3.25
C ALA A 171 -8.20 -5.70 2.87
N PHE A 172 -8.51 -5.61 1.59
CA PHE A 172 -9.45 -4.66 0.97
C PHE A 172 -10.63 -5.43 0.41
N ALA A 173 -11.85 -5.08 0.81
CA ALA A 173 -13.07 -5.74 0.39
C ALA A 173 -13.92 -4.86 -0.56
N LYS A 174 -14.89 -5.48 -1.24
CA LYS A 174 -15.77 -4.79 -2.20
C LYS A 174 -16.79 -3.84 -1.57
N ASP A 175 -16.92 -3.85 -0.26
CA ASP A 175 -17.77 -2.94 0.52
C ASP A 175 -17.00 -1.74 1.09
N TYR A 176 -15.79 -1.48 0.58
CA TYR A 176 -14.86 -0.46 1.06
C TYR A 176 -14.29 -0.71 2.45
N SER A 177 -14.50 -1.87 3.04
CA SER A 177 -13.89 -2.22 4.32
C SER A 177 -12.41 -2.58 4.16
N ILE A 178 -11.65 -2.24 5.19
CA ILE A 178 -10.23 -2.56 5.32
C ILE A 178 -10.04 -3.23 6.68
N SER A 179 -9.27 -4.31 6.68
CA SER A 179 -8.96 -5.06 7.90
C SER A 179 -7.50 -5.49 7.94
N ASP A 180 -7.03 -5.81 9.13
CA ASP A 180 -5.73 -6.44 9.29
C ASP A 180 -5.72 -7.81 8.62
N THR A 181 -4.59 -8.17 8.03
CA THR A 181 -4.38 -9.50 7.43
C THR A 181 -2.93 -9.93 7.63
N ALA A 182 -2.66 -11.21 7.41
CA ALA A 182 -1.30 -11.72 7.35
C ALA A 182 -0.85 -11.88 5.89
N ILE A 183 0.41 -11.54 5.63
CA ILE A 183 1.10 -11.79 4.37
C ILE A 183 2.35 -12.63 4.68
N THR A 184 2.50 -13.73 3.97
CA THR A 184 3.74 -14.51 4.02
C THR A 184 4.76 -13.85 3.09
N TRP A 185 5.77 -13.21 3.65
CA TRP A 185 6.73 -12.43 2.88
C TRP A 185 7.74 -13.29 2.08
N GLY A 186 7.71 -14.61 2.22
CA GLY A 186 8.70 -15.51 1.63
C GLY A 186 10.05 -15.42 2.34
N GLY A 187 10.80 -16.53 2.40
CA GLY A 187 12.19 -16.55 2.87
C GLY A 187 13.12 -15.84 1.86
N ASN A 188 14.25 -15.33 2.32
CA ASN A 188 15.34 -14.96 1.43
C ASN A 188 15.76 -16.21 0.64
N ALA A 189 16.05 -16.06 -0.66
CA ALA A 189 16.63 -17.13 -1.46
C ALA A 189 18.08 -17.44 -1.00
N GLY A 190 18.26 -17.84 0.25
CA GLY A 190 19.53 -18.10 0.89
C GLY A 190 19.42 -18.50 2.37
N ASP A 191 18.21 -18.47 2.94
CA ASP A 191 18.00 -18.85 4.34
C ASP A 191 17.12 -20.10 4.44
N ASP A 192 17.73 -21.27 4.30
CA ASP A 192 17.17 -22.59 4.63
C ASP A 192 17.32 -22.84 6.16
N SER A 193 16.90 -21.88 6.96
CA SER A 193 16.75 -22.05 8.40
C SER A 193 15.29 -22.04 8.79
N THR A 194 14.67 -23.22 8.66
CA THR A 194 13.48 -23.60 9.42
C THR A 194 13.73 -23.47 10.91
N GLN A 195 13.43 -22.31 11.49
CA GLN A 195 13.15 -22.23 12.92
C GLN A 195 11.66 -21.96 13.14
N GLY A 196 10.92 -23.07 13.08
CA GLY A 196 9.61 -23.13 13.71
C GLY A 196 9.77 -23.10 15.22
N THR A 197 9.58 -21.95 15.84
CA THR A 197 9.30 -21.89 17.29
C THR A 197 7.78 -22.03 17.45
N GLY A 198 7.33 -23.28 17.36
CA GLY A 198 6.05 -23.68 17.92
C GLY A 198 6.14 -23.59 19.44
N ILE A 199 5.49 -22.57 20.03
CA ILE A 199 5.17 -22.58 21.45
C ILE A 199 3.97 -23.50 21.59
N SER A 200 4.23 -24.78 21.87
CA SER A 200 3.21 -25.71 22.35
C SER A 200 2.98 -25.41 23.82
N ASN A 201 1.84 -24.81 24.11
CA ASN A 201 1.27 -24.79 25.46
C ASN A 201 0.59 -26.15 25.69
N ASP A 202 1.37 -27.17 26.03
CA ASP A 202 0.80 -28.39 26.59
C ASP A 202 0.60 -28.17 28.10
N GLY A 203 -0.68 -27.99 28.45
CA GLY A 203 -1.13 -27.93 29.83
C GLY A 203 -0.81 -29.23 30.54
N ALA A 204 0.00 -29.14 31.58
CA ALA A 204 0.20 -30.20 32.55
C ALA A 204 -1.07 -30.34 33.41
N THR A 205 -1.88 -31.36 33.11
CA THR A 205 -2.86 -31.88 34.07
C THR A 205 -2.12 -32.67 35.14
N GLY A 206 -2.14 -32.12 36.34
CA GLY A 206 -1.70 -32.86 37.51
C GLY A 206 -2.63 -34.04 37.78
N ASP A 207 -2.08 -35.18 38.11
CA ASP A 207 -2.77 -36.26 38.79
C ASP A 207 -2.08 -36.59 40.09
N ASN A 208 -2.85 -36.51 41.17
CA ASN A 208 -2.47 -36.89 42.51
C ASN A 208 -2.49 -38.42 42.63
N ARG A 209 -1.41 -38.98 43.13
CA ARG A 209 -1.45 -40.11 44.12
C ARG A 209 -0.18 -40.16 44.92
#